data_0d9e3bcb03d5f1dc5b9588ce4533bf65
#
_entry.id   0d9e3bcb03d5f1dc5b9588ce4533bf65
#
_cell.length_a   1.000
_cell.length_b   1.000
_cell.length_c   1.000
_cell.angle_alpha   90.00
_cell.angle_beta   90.00
_cell.angle_gamma   90.00
#
_symmetry.space_group_name_H-M   'P 1'
#
loop_
_entity.id
_entity.type
_entity.pdbx_description
1 polymer ?
#
loop_
_entity_poly.entity_id
_entity_poly.type
_entity_poly.pdbx_seq_one_letter_code
_entity_poly.pdbx_strand_id
1 'polypeptide(L)'
;MRIVITDREKTVIEEIIRALQKSGLEYELEGTAQNGQKGYELIESTHPDLIIMDVRLEGMDGLTMLKKLRDKGITSKVLMLTKDTDFNTAREAIELGADSYLLKPLKTEELHRELLKISDRLAEEKAITSVFTVENIFRGCLNGQLHPDSRFHAVTREIYGFTLE
;
A
#
# COMPACT_ATOMS: atom_id res chain seq x y z
N MET A 1 4.64 -7.19 -7.31
CA MET A 1 4.44 -6.31 -6.13
C MET A 1 5.75 -6.14 -5.39
N ARG A 2 6.22 -4.93 -5.28
CA ARG A 2 7.50 -4.61 -4.61
C ARG A 2 7.21 -4.30 -3.15
N ILE A 3 7.92 -4.94 -2.23
CA ILE A 3 7.61 -4.91 -0.79
C ILE A 3 8.82 -4.49 0.03
N VAL A 4 8.60 -3.64 1.03
CA VAL A 4 9.53 -3.36 2.11
C VAL A 4 8.88 -3.79 3.42
N ILE A 5 9.66 -4.43 4.29
CA ILE A 5 9.22 -4.87 5.60
C ILE A 5 10.04 -4.16 6.67
N THR A 6 9.36 -3.52 7.62
CA THR A 6 10.01 -2.88 8.76
C THR A 6 9.42 -3.39 10.07
N ASP A 7 10.24 -4.01 10.89
CA ASP A 7 9.85 -4.52 12.20
C ASP A 7 11.10 -4.64 13.06
N ARG A 8 11.01 -4.26 14.31
CA ARG A 8 12.15 -4.39 15.24
C ARG A 8 12.53 -5.83 15.53
N GLU A 9 11.59 -6.77 15.36
CA GLU A 9 11.81 -8.19 15.62
C GLU A 9 12.12 -8.94 14.31
N LYS A 10 13.35 -9.42 14.20
CA LYS A 10 13.79 -10.17 13.02
C LYS A 10 12.93 -11.41 12.78
N THR A 11 12.46 -12.05 13.86
CA THR A 11 11.58 -13.22 13.78
C THR A 11 10.26 -12.91 13.08
N VAL A 12 9.70 -11.73 13.32
CA VAL A 12 8.47 -11.28 12.66
C VAL A 12 8.73 -11.06 11.17
N ILE A 13 9.85 -10.43 10.82
CA ILE A 13 10.25 -10.24 9.42
C ILE A 13 10.32 -11.59 8.71
N GLU A 14 10.94 -12.58 9.33
CA GLU A 14 11.04 -13.93 8.78
C GLU A 14 9.68 -14.62 8.63
N GLU A 15 8.77 -14.43 9.59
CA GLU A 15 7.40 -14.94 9.50
C GLU A 15 6.65 -14.35 8.31
N ILE A 16 6.79 -13.04 8.11
CA ILE A 16 6.17 -12.35 6.98
C ILE A 16 6.72 -12.86 5.65
N ILE A 17 8.03 -13.02 5.55
CA ILE A 17 8.68 -13.57 4.35
C ILE A 17 8.17 -14.98 4.05
N ARG A 18 8.06 -15.84 5.06
CA ARG A 18 7.50 -17.18 4.89
C ARG A 18 6.06 -17.16 4.41
N ALA A 19 5.24 -16.24 4.95
CA ALA A 19 3.87 -16.07 4.53
C ALA A 19 3.78 -15.63 3.07
N LEU A 20 4.64 -14.71 2.64
CA LEU A 20 4.73 -14.27 1.24
C LEU A 20 5.10 -15.43 0.32
N GLN A 21 6.09 -16.23 0.69
CA GLN A 21 6.52 -17.39 -0.09
C GLN A 21 5.41 -18.42 -0.28
N LYS A 22 4.56 -18.60 0.74
CA LYS A 22 3.43 -19.54 0.71
C LYS A 22 2.16 -18.96 0.06
N SER A 23 2.11 -17.66 -0.15
CA SER A 23 0.90 -17.00 -0.63
C SER A 23 0.58 -17.25 -2.11
N GLY A 24 1.59 -17.64 -2.90
CA GLY A 24 1.45 -17.75 -4.35
C GLY A 24 1.46 -16.41 -5.08
N LEU A 25 1.64 -15.30 -4.37
CA LEU A 25 1.73 -13.97 -4.97
C LEU A 25 3.09 -13.76 -5.63
N GLU A 26 3.09 -13.04 -6.75
CA GLU A 26 4.33 -12.52 -7.33
C GLU A 26 4.76 -11.30 -6.55
N TYR A 27 5.96 -11.34 -5.98
CA TYR A 27 6.50 -10.22 -5.21
C TYR A 27 8.01 -10.12 -5.36
N GLU A 28 8.51 -8.94 -5.12
CA GLU A 28 9.95 -8.66 -4.98
C GLU A 28 10.18 -8.00 -3.63
N LEU A 29 11.01 -8.58 -2.80
CA LEU A 29 11.40 -7.98 -1.54
C LEU A 29 12.54 -6.99 -1.80
N GLU A 30 12.23 -5.70 -1.71
CA GLU A 30 13.23 -4.63 -1.92
C GLU A 30 14.20 -4.51 -0.75
N GLY A 31 13.76 -4.87 0.44
CA GLY A 31 14.61 -4.89 1.63
C GLY A 31 13.81 -4.95 2.91
N THR A 32 14.55 -5.03 4.01
CA THR A 32 13.99 -5.05 5.36
C THR A 32 14.76 -4.09 6.25
N ALA A 33 14.11 -3.57 7.28
CA ALA A 33 14.75 -2.71 8.27
C ALA A 33 14.20 -3.00 9.67
N GLN A 34 15.04 -2.82 10.67
CA GLN A 34 14.69 -3.09 12.07
C GLN A 34 14.48 -1.82 12.90
N ASN A 35 14.73 -0.65 12.32
CA ASN A 35 14.42 0.63 12.96
C ASN A 35 13.76 1.60 11.98
N GLY A 36 13.15 2.65 12.54
CA GLY A 36 12.38 3.59 11.76
C GLY A 36 13.19 4.40 10.76
N GLN A 37 14.38 4.87 11.15
CA GLN A 37 15.21 5.69 10.28
C GLN A 37 15.67 4.90 9.04
N LYS A 38 16.17 3.70 9.23
CA LYS A 38 16.60 2.82 8.13
C LYS A 38 15.43 2.42 7.24
N GLY A 39 14.29 2.15 7.85
CA GLY A 39 13.06 1.84 7.11
C GLY A 39 12.62 3.01 6.24
N TYR A 40 12.62 4.20 6.79
CA TYR A 40 12.27 5.42 6.05
C TYR A 40 13.21 5.65 4.84
N GLU A 41 14.51 5.55 5.06
CA GLU A 41 15.51 5.70 3.99
C GLU A 41 15.32 4.65 2.89
N LEU A 42 15.07 3.41 3.27
CA LEU A 42 14.83 2.33 2.33
C LEU A 42 13.57 2.57 1.50
N ILE A 43 12.48 2.97 2.12
CA ILE A 43 11.22 3.27 1.44
C ILE A 43 11.38 4.46 0.50
N GLU A 44 12.04 5.51 0.95
CA GLU A 44 12.26 6.72 0.15
C GLU A 44 13.10 6.41 -1.10
N SER A 45 14.09 5.52 -0.99
CA SER A 45 14.97 5.17 -2.11
C SER A 45 14.35 4.15 -3.08
N THR A 46 13.45 3.28 -2.62
CA THR A 46 12.91 2.19 -3.44
C THR A 46 11.50 2.43 -3.97
N HIS A 47 10.72 3.30 -3.32
CA HIS A 47 9.31 3.54 -3.65
C HIS A 47 8.52 2.23 -3.85
N PRO A 48 8.39 1.40 -2.79
CA PRO A 48 7.72 0.11 -2.92
C PRO A 48 6.22 0.25 -3.17
N ASP A 49 5.61 -0.82 -3.67
CA ASP A 49 4.14 -0.89 -3.83
C ASP A 49 3.46 -1.10 -2.48
N LEU A 50 4.08 -1.90 -1.60
CA LEU A 50 3.56 -2.24 -0.28
C LEU A 50 4.65 -2.10 0.78
N ILE A 51 4.26 -1.49 1.89
CA ILE A 51 5.08 -1.41 3.10
C ILE A 51 4.37 -2.20 4.20
N ILE A 52 5.05 -3.18 4.77
CA ILE A 52 4.57 -3.89 5.96
C ILE A 52 5.37 -3.35 7.13
N MET A 53 4.71 -2.73 8.08
CA MET A 53 5.35 -1.85 9.07
C MET A 53 4.83 -2.11 10.48
N ASP A 54 5.76 -2.27 11.44
CA ASP A 54 5.42 -2.25 12.85
C ASP A 54 5.17 -0.82 13.32
N VAL A 55 4.17 -0.62 14.16
CA VAL A 55 3.91 0.68 14.80
C VAL A 55 5.07 1.06 15.72
N ARG A 56 5.63 0.09 16.45
CA ARG A 56 6.69 0.31 17.45
C ARG A 56 8.07 0.05 16.86
N LEU A 57 8.69 1.09 16.33
CA LEU A 57 10.05 1.05 15.81
C LEU A 57 10.94 2.01 16.62
N GLU A 58 12.20 1.67 16.76
CA GLU A 58 13.18 2.53 17.42
C GLU A 58 13.53 3.71 16.51
N GLY A 59 13.84 4.84 17.14
CA GLY A 59 14.21 6.08 16.46
C GLY A 59 13.03 6.85 15.91
N MET A 60 12.29 6.24 15.01
CA MET A 60 11.09 6.82 14.41
C MET A 60 10.01 5.75 14.44
N ASP A 61 8.90 5.96 15.15
CA ASP A 61 7.82 4.97 15.18
C ASP A 61 7.08 4.90 13.85
N GLY A 62 6.27 3.83 13.68
CA GLY A 62 5.58 3.58 12.42
C GLY A 62 4.56 4.65 12.06
N LEU A 63 3.87 5.24 13.03
CA LEU A 63 2.89 6.30 12.78
C LEU A 63 3.58 7.58 12.30
N THR A 64 4.69 7.95 12.95
CA THR A 64 5.50 9.11 12.54
C THR A 64 6.06 8.89 11.13
N MET A 65 6.56 7.70 10.85
CA MET A 65 7.06 7.33 9.53
C MET A 65 5.95 7.43 8.47
N LEU A 66 4.79 6.89 8.75
CA LEU A 66 3.65 6.94 7.82
C LEU A 66 3.26 8.39 7.50
N LYS A 67 3.18 9.24 8.53
CA LYS A 67 2.90 10.66 8.34
C LYS A 67 3.93 11.33 7.43
N LYS A 68 5.22 11.11 7.69
CA LYS A 68 6.29 11.67 6.86
C LYS A 68 6.23 11.19 5.42
N LEU A 69 5.94 9.91 5.20
CA LEU A 69 5.80 9.34 3.86
C LEU A 69 4.64 9.99 3.11
N ARG A 70 3.50 10.15 3.76
CA ARG A 70 2.33 10.80 3.15
C ARG A 70 2.59 12.27 2.85
N ASP A 71 3.26 13.00 3.75
CA ASP A 71 3.63 14.40 3.54
C ASP A 71 4.57 14.58 2.35
N LYS A 72 5.39 13.57 2.04
CA LYS A 72 6.26 13.57 0.84
C LYS A 72 5.56 13.09 -0.43
N GLY A 73 4.28 12.78 -0.37
CA GLY A 73 3.53 12.30 -1.52
C GLY A 73 3.76 10.84 -1.88
N ILE A 74 4.37 10.06 -0.98
CA ILE A 74 4.54 8.62 -1.18
C ILE A 74 3.23 7.92 -0.89
N THR A 75 2.67 7.24 -1.88
CA THR A 75 1.33 6.64 -1.85
C THR A 75 1.35 5.11 -1.75
N SER A 76 2.49 4.53 -1.40
CA SER A 76 2.61 3.08 -1.19
C SER A 76 1.50 2.57 -0.27
N LYS A 77 0.97 1.38 -0.55
CA LYS A 77 0.03 0.72 0.35
C LYS A 77 0.75 0.38 1.65
N VAL A 78 0.07 0.50 2.78
CA VAL A 78 0.66 0.27 4.09
C VAL A 78 -0.18 -0.72 4.88
N LEU A 79 0.46 -1.80 5.31
CA LEU A 79 -0.08 -2.77 6.25
C LEU A 79 0.63 -2.57 7.59
N MET A 80 -0.08 -2.06 8.57
CA MET A 80 0.45 -1.83 9.91
C MET A 80 0.31 -3.07 10.79
N LEU A 81 1.36 -3.37 11.54
CA LEU A 81 1.40 -4.48 12.51
C LEU A 81 1.63 -3.91 13.90
N THR A 82 0.97 -4.45 14.90
CA THR A 82 1.14 -3.97 16.27
C THR A 82 0.74 -4.99 17.33
N LYS A 83 1.37 -4.92 18.49
CA LYS A 83 0.93 -5.59 19.71
C LYS A 83 -0.09 -4.74 20.49
N ASP A 84 -0.21 -3.48 20.09
CA ASP A 84 -1.04 -2.51 20.80
C ASP A 84 -2.53 -2.69 20.44
N THR A 85 -3.35 -2.88 21.47
CA THR A 85 -4.80 -3.00 21.31
C THR A 85 -5.52 -1.65 21.49
N ASP A 86 -4.76 -0.56 21.60
CA ASP A 86 -5.33 0.78 21.76
C ASP A 86 -6.07 1.19 20.49
N PHE A 87 -7.35 1.44 20.64
CA PHE A 87 -8.21 1.92 19.56
C PHE A 87 -7.71 3.22 18.93
N ASN A 88 -7.14 4.12 19.73
CA ASN A 88 -6.62 5.39 19.23
C ASN A 88 -5.44 5.20 18.26
N THR A 89 -4.57 4.24 18.53
CA THR A 89 -3.45 3.91 17.64
C THR A 89 -3.97 3.40 16.29
N ALA A 90 -4.91 2.48 16.30
CA ALA A 90 -5.53 1.95 15.08
C ALA A 90 -6.23 3.05 14.28
N ARG A 91 -6.99 3.89 14.95
CA ARG A 91 -7.70 5.02 14.35
C ARG A 91 -6.73 6.00 13.70
N GLU A 92 -5.64 6.36 14.39
CA GLU A 92 -4.61 7.25 13.86
C GLU A 92 -3.95 6.67 12.62
N ALA A 93 -3.62 5.38 12.62
CA ALA A 93 -3.05 4.70 11.47
C ALA A 93 -3.97 4.79 10.25
N ILE A 94 -5.25 4.54 10.43
CA ILE A 94 -6.23 4.62 9.34
C ILE A 94 -6.38 6.07 8.84
N GLU A 95 -6.43 7.04 9.75
CA GLU A 95 -6.51 8.46 9.39
C GLU A 95 -5.29 8.93 8.59
N LEU A 96 -4.11 8.36 8.86
CA LEU A 96 -2.87 8.64 8.12
C LEU A 96 -2.78 7.86 6.79
N GLY A 97 -3.77 7.06 6.46
CA GLY A 97 -3.84 6.37 5.19
C GLY A 97 -3.28 4.96 5.17
N ALA A 98 -3.20 4.28 6.33
CA ALA A 98 -2.90 2.85 6.35
C ALA A 98 -4.05 2.08 5.69
N ASP A 99 -3.70 1.13 4.86
CA ASP A 99 -4.68 0.33 4.12
C ASP A 99 -5.19 -0.86 4.93
N SER A 100 -4.39 -1.33 5.87
CA SER A 100 -4.74 -2.44 6.74
C SER A 100 -4.01 -2.35 8.07
N TYR A 101 -4.56 -3.01 9.08
CA TYR A 101 -4.06 -2.98 10.44
C TYR A 101 -4.27 -4.36 11.08
N LEU A 102 -3.17 -5.03 11.43
CA LEU A 102 -3.22 -6.37 12.03
C LEU A 102 -2.56 -6.39 13.40
N LEU A 103 -3.17 -7.16 14.31
CA LEU A 103 -2.62 -7.38 15.65
C LEU A 103 -1.64 -8.55 15.64
N LYS A 104 -0.55 -8.42 16.39
CA LYS A 104 0.36 -9.52 16.71
C LYS A 104 -0.20 -10.32 17.89
N PRO A 105 0.04 -11.64 17.98
CA PRO A 105 0.82 -12.46 17.07
C PRO A 105 0.14 -12.65 15.72
N LEU A 106 0.94 -12.69 14.65
CA LEU A 106 0.41 -12.80 13.30
C LEU A 106 -0.22 -14.16 13.06
N LYS A 107 -1.43 -14.14 12.49
CA LYS A 107 -2.10 -15.34 12.00
C LYS A 107 -1.87 -15.40 10.50
N THR A 108 -1.30 -16.49 10.02
CA THR A 108 -0.96 -16.67 8.61
C THR A 108 -2.16 -16.42 7.70
N GLU A 109 -3.34 -16.91 8.09
CA GLU A 109 -4.57 -16.74 7.29
C GLU A 109 -5.02 -15.29 7.19
N GLU A 110 -4.94 -14.53 8.28
CA GLU A 110 -5.27 -13.09 8.27
C GLU A 110 -4.28 -12.31 7.40
N LEU A 111 -2.99 -12.61 7.55
CA LEU A 111 -1.94 -11.98 6.76
C LEU A 111 -2.12 -12.27 5.27
N HIS A 112 -2.36 -13.52 4.90
CA HIS A 112 -2.63 -13.90 3.51
C HIS A 112 -3.84 -13.16 2.95
N ARG A 113 -4.91 -13.06 3.71
CA ARG A 113 -6.13 -12.36 3.28
C ARG A 113 -5.86 -10.90 2.99
N GLU A 114 -5.13 -10.22 3.88
CA GLU A 114 -4.81 -8.81 3.69
C GLU A 114 -3.84 -8.59 2.51
N LEU A 115 -2.86 -9.47 2.35
CA LEU A 115 -1.93 -9.42 1.22
C LEU A 115 -2.65 -9.60 -0.11
N LEU A 116 -3.60 -10.52 -0.19
CA LEU A 116 -4.41 -10.75 -1.39
C LEU A 116 -5.27 -9.52 -1.72
N LYS A 117 -5.92 -8.93 -0.73
CA LYS A 117 -6.71 -7.72 -0.91
C LYS A 117 -5.88 -6.56 -1.44
N ILE A 118 -4.69 -6.36 -0.87
CA ILE A 118 -3.80 -5.29 -1.30
C ILE A 118 -3.29 -5.54 -2.71
N SER A 119 -2.90 -6.78 -3.01
CA SER A 119 -2.46 -7.18 -4.35
C SER A 119 -3.55 -6.93 -5.40
N ASP A 120 -4.79 -7.30 -5.10
CA ASP A 120 -5.93 -7.07 -5.98
C ASP A 120 -6.18 -5.57 -6.21
N ARG A 121 -6.13 -4.76 -5.16
CA ARG A 121 -6.27 -3.30 -5.26
C ARG A 121 -5.18 -2.69 -6.13
N LEU A 122 -3.93 -3.12 -5.96
CA LEU A 122 -2.81 -2.65 -6.77
C LEU A 122 -2.99 -3.02 -8.23
N ALA A 123 -3.44 -4.24 -8.53
CA ALA A 123 -3.70 -4.69 -9.89
C ALA A 123 -4.84 -3.88 -10.53
N GLU A 124 -5.92 -3.63 -9.81
CA GLU A 124 -7.04 -2.81 -10.26
C GLU A 124 -6.60 -1.37 -10.56
N GLU A 125 -5.84 -0.74 -9.66
CA GLU A 125 -5.34 0.62 -9.84
C GLU A 125 -4.44 0.73 -11.06
N LYS A 126 -3.53 -0.24 -11.27
CA LYS A 126 -2.64 -0.28 -12.44
C LYS A 126 -3.44 -0.48 -13.73
N ALA A 127 -4.41 -1.37 -13.74
CA ALA A 127 -5.27 -1.62 -14.89
C ALA A 127 -6.08 -0.37 -15.26
N ILE A 128 -6.70 0.29 -14.29
CA ILE A 128 -7.46 1.51 -14.49
C ILE A 128 -6.55 2.63 -15.01
N THR A 129 -5.41 2.85 -14.38
CA THR A 129 -4.44 3.87 -14.81
C THR A 129 -3.93 3.61 -16.22
N SER A 130 -3.64 2.37 -16.56
CA SER A 130 -3.19 1.98 -17.90
C SER A 130 -4.25 2.23 -18.97
N VAL A 131 -5.51 1.89 -18.68
CA VAL A 131 -6.62 2.02 -19.64
C VAL A 131 -7.16 3.45 -19.72
N PHE A 132 -7.20 4.15 -18.61
CA PHE A 132 -7.85 5.46 -18.48
C PHE A 132 -6.87 6.61 -18.20
N THR A 133 -5.64 6.55 -18.75
CA THR A 133 -4.75 7.72 -18.74
C THR A 133 -5.40 8.84 -19.56
N VAL A 134 -5.07 10.09 -19.27
CA VAL A 134 -5.63 11.24 -20.00
C VAL A 134 -5.44 11.08 -21.50
N GLU A 135 -4.26 10.65 -21.94
CA GLU A 135 -3.96 10.42 -23.35
C GLU A 135 -4.85 9.34 -23.94
N ASN A 136 -5.02 8.21 -23.27
CA ASN A 136 -5.84 7.11 -23.77
C ASN A 136 -7.31 7.50 -23.84
N ILE A 137 -7.82 8.21 -22.86
CA ILE A 137 -9.21 8.71 -22.84
C ILE A 137 -9.43 9.65 -24.02
N PHE A 138 -8.55 10.61 -24.21
CA PHE A 138 -8.65 11.60 -25.28
C PHE A 138 -8.57 10.94 -26.66
N ARG A 139 -7.61 10.05 -26.86
CA ARG A 139 -7.45 9.31 -28.12
C ARG A 139 -8.67 8.44 -28.42
N GLY A 140 -9.19 7.76 -27.42
CA GLY A 140 -10.40 6.93 -27.55
C GLY A 140 -11.61 7.76 -27.98
N CYS A 141 -11.81 8.94 -27.40
CA CYS A 141 -12.90 9.84 -27.74
C CYS A 141 -12.77 10.37 -29.19
N LEU A 142 -11.55 10.75 -29.61
CA LEU A 142 -11.28 11.22 -30.97
C LEU A 142 -11.51 10.14 -32.01
N ASN A 143 -11.17 8.90 -31.70
CA ASN A 143 -11.33 7.76 -32.63
C ASN A 143 -12.74 7.14 -32.59
N GLY A 144 -13.63 7.66 -31.73
CA GLY A 144 -14.96 7.11 -31.57
C GLY A 144 -15.00 5.73 -30.89
N GLN A 145 -13.90 5.33 -30.26
CA GLN A 145 -13.80 4.06 -29.57
C GLN A 145 -14.36 4.08 -28.15
N LEU A 146 -14.41 5.27 -27.55
CA LEU A 146 -14.96 5.50 -26.23
C LEU A 146 -16.06 6.54 -26.32
N HIS A 147 -17.17 6.25 -25.67
CA HIS A 147 -18.26 7.20 -25.53
C HIS A 147 -18.38 7.61 -24.06
N PRO A 148 -18.55 8.91 -23.78
CA PRO A 148 -18.70 9.38 -22.40
C PRO A 148 -20.06 8.94 -21.83
N ASP A 149 -20.12 7.75 -21.30
CA ASP A 149 -21.27 7.25 -20.57
C ASP A 149 -21.07 7.43 -19.07
N SER A 150 -22.05 7.00 -18.27
CA SER A 150 -21.99 7.15 -16.82
C SER A 150 -20.78 6.43 -16.20
N ARG A 151 -20.38 5.32 -16.78
CA ARG A 151 -19.23 4.55 -16.32
C ARG A 151 -17.92 5.29 -16.59
N PHE A 152 -17.79 5.87 -17.78
CA PHE A 152 -16.64 6.68 -18.16
C PHE A 152 -16.49 7.89 -17.23
N HIS A 153 -17.58 8.61 -16.97
CA HIS A 153 -17.57 9.75 -16.06
C HIS A 153 -17.22 9.37 -14.62
N ALA A 154 -17.69 8.21 -14.14
CA ALA A 154 -17.36 7.72 -12.81
C ALA A 154 -15.85 7.46 -12.68
N VAL A 155 -15.24 6.82 -13.68
CA VAL A 155 -13.81 6.51 -13.70
C VAL A 155 -12.97 7.80 -13.74
N THR A 156 -13.33 8.75 -14.60
CA THR A 156 -12.58 10.01 -14.70
C THR A 156 -12.69 10.84 -13.44
N ARG A 157 -13.83 10.81 -12.77
CA ARG A 157 -14.00 11.48 -11.48
C ARG A 157 -13.10 10.88 -10.41
N GLU A 158 -13.03 9.55 -10.37
CA GLU A 158 -12.22 8.83 -9.37
C GLU A 158 -10.72 9.08 -9.57
N ILE A 159 -10.25 9.02 -10.81
CA ILE A 159 -8.82 9.13 -11.12
C ILE A 159 -8.35 10.58 -11.16
N TYR A 160 -9.09 11.45 -11.81
CA TYR A 160 -8.66 12.81 -12.13
C TYR A 160 -9.38 13.89 -11.34
N GLY A 161 -10.38 13.54 -10.55
CA GLY A 161 -11.14 14.50 -9.74
C GLY A 161 -12.02 15.45 -10.54
N PHE A 162 -12.32 15.16 -11.80
CA PHE A 162 -13.22 15.95 -12.63
C PHE A 162 -14.18 15.07 -13.43
N THR A 163 -15.24 15.69 -13.93
CA THR A 163 -16.23 15.05 -14.78
C THR A 163 -16.17 15.64 -16.18
N LEU A 164 -16.16 14.79 -17.18
CA LEU A 164 -16.26 15.21 -18.58
C LEU A 164 -17.74 15.38 -18.94
N GLU A 165 -18.10 16.53 -19.46
CA GLU A 165 -19.44 16.82 -19.97
C GLU A 165 -19.47 16.81 -21.50
#